data_065fe44d58afa026f14c2a1844632e7a
#
_entry.id   065fe44d58afa026f14c2a1844632e7a
#
_cell.length_a   1.000
_cell.length_b   1.000
_cell.length_c   1.000
_cell.angle_alpha   90.00
_cell.angle_beta   90.00
_cell.angle_gamma   90.00
#
_symmetry.space_group_name_H-M   'P 1'
#
loop_
_entity.id
_entity.type
_entity.pdbx_description
1 polymer ?
#
loop_
_entity_poly.entity_id
_entity_poly.type
_entity_poly.pdbx_seq_one_letter_code
_entity_poly.pdbx_strand_id
1 'polypeptide(L)'
;MELFYSSGLRLAELLGLDLTDLDLRDRTVRVMGKGRKARIVPVGRQAAAALARWLQERAALAAVDETAVFVGVNGRRLGPRIVQKRIASWARLQGLPEHVHPHMFRHSFASHLLESSGDLRAVQELLGHANISTTQVYTHLDFQHLARIYDASHPRAKRKRP
;
A
#
# COMPACT_ATOMS: atom_id res chain seq x y z
N MET A 1 -4.04 2.80 -6.34
CA MET A 1 -3.11 3.92 -6.14
C MET A 1 -2.94 4.25 -4.67
N GLU A 2 -4.02 4.50 -3.94
CA GLU A 2 -3.98 4.87 -2.52
C GLU A 2 -3.13 3.93 -1.66
N LEU A 3 -3.26 2.61 -1.86
CA LEU A 3 -2.50 1.63 -1.09
C LEU A 3 -0.98 1.68 -1.39
N PHE A 4 -0.59 1.92 -2.65
CA PHE A 4 0.84 2.12 -2.97
C PHE A 4 1.43 3.31 -2.21
N TYR A 5 0.70 4.42 -2.24
CA TYR A 5 1.17 5.66 -1.64
C TYR A 5 1.11 5.63 -0.11
N SER A 6 0.11 4.95 0.49
CA SER A 6 -0.08 4.93 1.94
C SER A 6 0.76 3.88 2.69
N SER A 7 1.24 2.86 1.98
CA SER A 7 1.88 1.71 2.61
C SER A 7 3.25 1.37 2.01
N GLY A 8 3.69 2.12 1.01
CA GLY A 8 5.00 1.97 0.40
C GLY A 8 5.27 0.57 -0.18
N LEU A 9 4.24 -0.15 -0.63
CA LEU A 9 4.36 -1.51 -1.13
C LEU A 9 5.15 -1.58 -2.43
N ARG A 10 5.88 -2.69 -2.62
CA ARG A 10 6.40 -3.06 -3.94
C ARG A 10 5.26 -3.56 -4.82
N LEU A 11 5.40 -3.41 -6.14
CA LEU A 11 4.38 -3.91 -7.09
C LEU A 11 4.08 -5.41 -6.87
N ALA A 12 5.10 -6.23 -6.70
CA ALA A 12 4.93 -7.66 -6.45
C ALA A 12 4.23 -7.94 -5.11
N GLU A 13 4.52 -7.16 -4.06
CA GLU A 13 3.85 -7.27 -2.77
C GLU A 13 2.36 -6.94 -2.88
N LEU A 14 2.01 -5.84 -3.56
CA LEU A 14 0.62 -5.46 -3.79
C LEU A 14 -0.14 -6.52 -4.59
N LEU A 15 0.46 -7.04 -5.64
CA LEU A 15 -0.16 -8.06 -6.50
C LEU A 15 -0.28 -9.42 -5.79
N GLY A 16 0.63 -9.70 -4.85
CA GLY A 16 0.62 -10.93 -4.07
C GLY A 16 -0.41 -10.96 -2.94
N LEU A 17 -1.10 -9.86 -2.65
CA LEU A 17 -2.08 -9.80 -1.55
C LEU A 17 -3.28 -10.70 -1.81
N ASP A 18 -3.62 -11.49 -0.80
CA ASP A 18 -4.86 -12.22 -0.68
C ASP A 18 -5.83 -11.53 0.30
N LEU A 19 -7.11 -11.86 0.23
CA LEU A 19 -8.13 -11.29 1.13
C LEU A 19 -7.79 -11.52 2.61
N THR A 20 -7.16 -12.64 2.93
CA THR A 20 -6.71 -13.00 4.28
C THR A 20 -5.51 -12.18 4.78
N ASP A 21 -4.87 -11.42 3.90
CA ASP A 21 -3.76 -10.53 4.26
C ASP A 21 -4.25 -9.13 4.70
N LEU A 22 -5.54 -8.84 4.53
CA LEU A 22 -6.12 -7.55 4.88
C LEU A 22 -6.78 -7.60 6.25
N ASP A 23 -6.44 -6.65 7.10
CA ASP A 23 -7.22 -6.30 8.28
C ASP A 23 -7.68 -4.84 8.16
N LEU A 24 -8.93 -4.65 7.71
CA LEU A 24 -9.50 -3.31 7.55
C LEU A 24 -9.95 -2.71 8.88
N ARG A 25 -10.18 -3.52 9.91
CA ARG A 25 -10.53 -3.04 11.25
C ARG A 25 -9.31 -2.37 11.89
N ASP A 26 -8.18 -3.06 11.86
CA ASP A 26 -6.91 -2.55 12.39
C ASP A 26 -6.15 -1.70 11.37
N ARG A 27 -6.67 -1.59 10.15
CA ARG A 27 -6.07 -0.88 9.04
C ARG A 27 -4.61 -1.32 8.80
N THR A 28 -4.43 -2.61 8.69
CA THR A 28 -3.14 -3.22 8.41
C THR A 28 -3.21 -4.17 7.22
N VAL A 29 -2.06 -4.42 6.62
CA VAL A 29 -1.89 -5.42 5.57
C VAL A 29 -0.63 -6.23 5.84
N ARG A 30 -0.73 -7.53 5.74
CA ARG A 30 0.41 -8.45 5.83
C ARG A 30 1.00 -8.65 4.45
N VAL A 31 2.28 -8.39 4.29
CA VAL A 31 2.97 -8.53 3.01
C VAL A 31 4.15 -9.48 3.12
N MET A 32 4.37 -10.26 2.06
CA MET A 32 5.53 -11.14 1.94
C MET A 32 6.68 -10.42 1.26
N GLY A 33 7.77 -10.23 1.99
CA GLY A 33 9.01 -9.66 1.48
C GLY A 33 9.96 -10.69 0.86
N LYS A 34 11.15 -10.21 0.50
CA LYS A 34 12.24 -11.06 0.02
C LYS A 34 12.62 -12.11 1.08
N GLY A 35 12.82 -13.36 0.66
CA GLY A 35 13.15 -14.46 1.57
C GLY A 35 11.94 -14.99 2.37
N ARG A 36 10.71 -14.79 1.91
CA ARG A 36 9.46 -15.22 2.56
C ARG A 36 9.26 -14.68 3.99
N LYS A 37 9.90 -13.57 4.31
CA LYS A 37 9.66 -12.88 5.59
C LYS A 37 8.41 -12.05 5.48
N ALA A 38 7.41 -12.38 6.30
CA ALA A 38 6.19 -11.57 6.41
C ALA A 38 6.45 -10.32 7.25
N ARG A 39 5.82 -9.21 6.89
CA ARG A 39 5.73 -8.02 7.73
C ARG A 39 4.32 -7.43 7.66
N ILE A 40 3.94 -6.73 8.70
CA ILE A 40 2.69 -5.97 8.74
C ILE A 40 3.01 -4.52 8.39
N VAL A 41 2.15 -3.93 7.56
CA VAL A 41 2.29 -2.53 7.11
C VAL A 41 0.98 -1.80 7.38
N PRO A 42 1.01 -0.58 7.94
CA PRO A 42 -0.19 0.20 8.17
C PRO A 42 -0.82 0.66 6.85
N VAL A 43 -2.13 0.81 6.88
CA VAL A 43 -2.94 1.30 5.76
C VAL A 43 -3.58 2.63 6.18
N GLY A 44 -3.25 3.70 5.46
CA GLY A 44 -3.84 5.02 5.72
C GLY A 44 -5.36 5.03 5.51
N ARG A 45 -6.05 5.95 6.18
CA ARG A 45 -7.53 6.06 6.16
C ARG A 45 -8.12 6.11 4.75
N GLN A 46 -7.50 6.86 3.85
CA GLN A 46 -7.97 7.00 2.46
C GLN A 46 -7.85 5.67 1.70
N ALA A 47 -6.73 4.95 1.90
CA ALA A 47 -6.51 3.65 1.28
C ALA A 47 -7.48 2.60 1.85
N ALA A 48 -7.72 2.58 3.16
CA ALA A 48 -8.69 1.68 3.79
C ALA A 48 -10.11 1.92 3.26
N ALA A 49 -10.54 3.19 3.14
CA ALA A 49 -11.83 3.53 2.56
C ALA A 49 -11.93 3.13 1.07
N ALA A 50 -10.85 3.30 0.31
CA ALA A 50 -10.81 2.87 -1.09
C ALA A 50 -10.84 1.35 -1.23
N LEU A 51 -10.14 0.63 -0.35
CA LEU A 51 -10.18 -0.84 -0.30
C LEU A 51 -11.58 -1.35 0.07
N ALA A 52 -12.23 -0.77 1.07
CA ALA A 52 -13.58 -1.17 1.46
C ALA A 52 -14.57 -1.06 0.29
N ARG A 53 -14.53 0.03 -0.47
CA ARG A 53 -15.34 0.19 -1.69
C ARG A 53 -14.97 -0.82 -2.76
N TRP A 54 -13.67 -1.00 -3.00
CA TRP A 54 -13.18 -1.95 -3.98
C TRP A 54 -13.64 -3.39 -3.66
N LEU A 55 -13.60 -3.81 -2.40
CA LEU A 55 -13.99 -5.16 -2.01
C LEU A 55 -15.47 -5.44 -2.29
N GLN A 56 -16.35 -4.44 -2.22
CA GLN A 56 -17.75 -4.57 -2.63
C GLN A 56 -17.87 -4.83 -4.14
N GLU A 57 -17.17 -4.05 -4.97
CA GLU A 57 -17.15 -4.23 -6.42
C GLU A 57 -16.47 -5.54 -6.82
N ARG A 58 -15.38 -5.90 -6.12
CA ARG A 58 -14.65 -7.15 -6.35
C ARG A 58 -15.54 -8.37 -6.25
N ALA A 59 -16.48 -8.39 -5.30
CA ALA A 59 -17.36 -9.53 -5.07
C ALA A 59 -18.17 -9.91 -6.33
N ALA A 60 -18.51 -8.94 -7.15
CA ALA A 60 -19.22 -9.16 -8.43
C ALA A 60 -18.29 -9.51 -9.60
N LEU A 61 -16.99 -9.25 -9.47
CA LEU A 61 -16.02 -9.42 -10.55
C LEU A 61 -15.17 -10.68 -10.42
N ALA A 62 -14.85 -11.08 -9.18
CA ALA A 62 -13.91 -12.17 -8.93
C ALA A 62 -14.51 -13.53 -9.28
N ALA A 63 -13.68 -14.42 -9.84
CA ALA A 63 -14.01 -15.83 -9.96
C ALA A 63 -14.23 -16.45 -8.55
N VAL A 64 -15.05 -17.49 -8.49
CA VAL A 64 -15.55 -18.09 -7.22
C VAL A 64 -14.41 -18.51 -6.28
N ASP A 65 -13.31 -18.99 -6.84
CA ASP A 65 -12.14 -19.51 -6.12
C ASP A 65 -10.97 -18.51 -6.02
N GLU A 66 -11.17 -17.26 -6.48
CA GLU A 66 -10.09 -16.29 -6.50
C GLU A 66 -9.91 -15.59 -5.14
N THR A 67 -8.71 -15.72 -4.55
CA THR A 67 -8.35 -15.15 -3.25
C THR A 67 -7.69 -13.79 -3.35
N ALA A 68 -7.15 -13.43 -4.53
CA ALA A 68 -6.42 -12.18 -4.71
C ALA A 68 -7.26 -10.95 -4.36
N VAL A 69 -6.67 -9.99 -3.65
CA VAL A 69 -7.32 -8.70 -3.37
C VAL A 69 -7.65 -7.97 -4.67
N PHE A 70 -6.71 -7.94 -5.62
CA PHE A 70 -6.88 -7.19 -6.86
C PHE A 70 -7.08 -8.14 -8.04
N VAL A 71 -8.25 -8.05 -8.64
CA VAL A 71 -8.62 -8.86 -9.81
C VAL A 71 -8.82 -7.99 -11.06
N GLY A 72 -8.62 -8.60 -12.21
CA GLY A 72 -8.89 -8.00 -13.51
C GLY A 72 -10.32 -8.29 -13.98
N VAL A 73 -10.64 -7.82 -15.20
CA VAL A 73 -11.94 -8.05 -15.84
C VAL A 73 -12.26 -9.53 -16.10
N ASN A 74 -11.23 -10.38 -16.10
CA ASN A 74 -11.38 -11.83 -16.19
C ASN A 74 -11.66 -12.52 -14.85
N GLY A 75 -11.83 -11.76 -13.78
CA GLY A 75 -12.08 -12.26 -12.43
C GLY A 75 -10.86 -12.87 -11.72
N ARG A 76 -9.68 -12.86 -12.34
CA ARG A 76 -8.44 -13.45 -11.80
C ARG A 76 -7.45 -12.37 -11.37
N ARG A 77 -6.47 -12.76 -10.54
CA ARG A 77 -5.40 -11.89 -10.02
C ARG A 77 -4.82 -10.98 -11.09
N LEU A 78 -4.66 -9.71 -10.78
CA LEU A 78 -4.06 -8.73 -11.69
C LEU A 78 -2.59 -9.05 -11.99
N GLY A 79 -2.22 -8.92 -13.28
CA GLY A 79 -0.82 -8.97 -13.69
C GLY A 79 -0.12 -7.61 -13.59
N PRO A 80 1.22 -7.62 -13.46
CA PRO A 80 2.02 -6.40 -13.25
C PRO A 80 1.90 -5.40 -14.39
N ARG A 81 1.83 -5.86 -15.63
CA ARG A 81 1.68 -5.01 -16.84
C ARG A 81 0.39 -4.20 -16.81
N ILE A 82 -0.71 -4.78 -16.31
CA ILE A 82 -2.00 -4.09 -16.23
C ILE A 82 -1.91 -2.94 -15.22
N VAL A 83 -1.30 -3.18 -14.05
CA VAL A 83 -1.12 -2.14 -13.03
C VAL A 83 -0.23 -1.02 -13.54
N GLN A 84 0.90 -1.35 -14.17
CA GLN A 84 1.81 -0.36 -14.77
C GLN A 84 1.09 0.50 -15.83
N LYS A 85 0.34 -0.14 -16.74
CA LYS A 85 -0.45 0.57 -17.75
C LYS A 85 -1.51 1.49 -17.13
N ARG A 86 -2.18 1.04 -16.06
CA ARG A 86 -3.17 1.84 -15.32
C ARG A 86 -2.53 3.05 -14.64
N ILE A 87 -1.35 2.87 -14.04
CA ILE A 87 -0.60 3.97 -13.43
C ILE A 87 -0.21 5.00 -14.49
N ALA A 88 0.34 4.57 -15.62
CA ALA A 88 0.74 5.46 -16.70
C ALA A 88 -0.46 6.22 -17.30
N SER A 89 -1.59 5.54 -17.50
CA SER A 89 -2.82 6.19 -17.98
C SER A 89 -3.35 7.21 -16.97
N TRP A 90 -3.34 6.89 -15.70
CA TRP A 90 -3.76 7.80 -14.64
C TRP A 90 -2.84 9.03 -14.55
N ALA A 91 -1.51 8.84 -14.63
CA ALA A 91 -0.55 9.92 -14.62
C ALA A 91 -0.80 10.93 -15.76
N ARG A 92 -1.04 10.43 -16.98
CA ARG A 92 -1.40 11.26 -18.15
C ARG A 92 -2.67 12.08 -17.91
N LEU A 93 -3.71 11.45 -17.37
CA LEU A 93 -4.98 12.14 -17.06
C LEU A 93 -4.81 13.23 -16.00
N GLN A 94 -3.79 13.13 -15.15
CA GLN A 94 -3.46 14.13 -14.13
C GLN A 94 -2.43 15.17 -14.62
N GLY A 95 -2.01 15.12 -15.88
CA GLY A 95 -0.97 16.02 -16.41
C GLY A 95 0.41 15.78 -15.81
N LEU A 96 0.66 14.60 -15.25
CA LEU A 96 1.96 14.23 -14.67
C LEU A 96 2.91 13.72 -15.76
N PRO A 97 4.24 13.79 -15.55
CA PRO A 97 5.22 13.23 -16.48
C PRO A 97 4.95 11.76 -16.81
N GLU A 98 5.26 11.32 -18.02
CA GLU A 98 4.94 9.97 -18.52
C GLU A 98 5.60 8.83 -17.75
N HIS A 99 6.64 9.11 -16.97
CA HIS A 99 7.46 8.10 -16.30
C HIS A 99 7.02 7.74 -14.87
N VAL A 100 5.76 8.00 -14.49
CA VAL A 100 5.26 7.59 -13.17
C VAL A 100 5.17 6.06 -13.10
N HIS A 101 5.89 5.48 -12.14
CA HIS A 101 5.97 4.03 -11.92
C HIS A 101 5.84 3.67 -10.41
N PRO A 102 5.55 2.41 -10.06
CA PRO A 102 5.29 2.01 -8.66
C PRO A 102 6.36 2.38 -7.65
N HIS A 103 7.63 2.38 -8.04
CA HIS A 103 8.73 2.74 -7.15
C HIS A 103 8.70 4.21 -6.71
N MET A 104 8.16 5.12 -7.53
CA MET A 104 8.00 6.53 -7.16
C MET A 104 7.03 6.72 -6.02
N PHE A 105 5.93 5.96 -5.97
CA PHE A 105 4.98 6.00 -4.85
C PHE A 105 5.64 5.54 -3.56
N ARG A 106 6.47 4.49 -3.63
CA ARG A 106 7.21 3.98 -2.49
C ARG A 106 8.26 4.97 -2.01
N HIS A 107 8.96 5.64 -2.93
CA HIS A 107 9.93 6.68 -2.59
C HIS A 107 9.24 7.88 -1.92
N SER A 108 8.13 8.36 -2.49
CA SER A 108 7.33 9.44 -1.90
C SER A 108 6.80 9.08 -0.51
N PHE A 109 6.33 7.84 -0.32
CA PHE A 109 5.94 7.34 1.00
C PHE A 109 7.11 7.40 1.99
N ALA A 110 8.28 6.88 1.60
CA ALA A 110 9.47 6.88 2.44
C ALA A 110 9.89 8.30 2.85
N SER A 111 9.96 9.22 1.89
CA SER A 111 10.34 10.62 2.13
C SER A 111 9.36 11.32 3.07
N HIS A 112 8.05 11.22 2.81
CA HIS A 112 7.04 11.86 3.64
C HIS A 112 6.99 11.27 5.05
N LEU A 113 7.17 9.96 5.18
CA LEU A 113 7.19 9.33 6.49
C LEU A 113 8.44 9.72 7.28
N LEU A 114 9.60 9.80 6.62
CA LEU A 114 10.85 10.25 7.23
C LEU A 114 10.77 11.71 7.68
N GLU A 115 10.28 12.61 6.83
CA GLU A 115 10.09 14.03 7.15
C GLU A 115 9.15 14.22 8.34
N SER A 116 8.15 13.35 8.48
CA SER A 116 7.14 13.47 9.52
C SER A 116 7.51 12.80 10.84
N SER A 117 8.24 11.69 10.78
CA SER A 117 8.60 10.90 11.96
C SER A 117 10.00 11.25 12.49
N GLY A 118 10.90 11.70 11.64
CA GLY A 118 12.33 11.86 11.95
C GLY A 118 13.05 10.53 12.21
N ASP A 119 12.38 9.39 12.07
CA ASP A 119 12.90 8.07 12.39
C ASP A 119 13.22 7.26 11.13
N LEU A 120 14.45 7.42 10.64
CA LEU A 120 14.96 6.70 9.48
C LEU A 120 14.91 5.18 9.67
N ARG A 121 15.15 4.69 10.90
CA ARG A 121 15.18 3.26 11.20
C ARG A 121 13.79 2.65 11.08
N ALA A 122 12.77 3.30 11.67
CA ALA A 122 11.39 2.87 11.55
C ALA A 122 10.93 2.82 10.09
N VAL A 123 11.29 3.83 9.29
CA VAL A 123 10.98 3.87 7.85
C VAL A 123 11.66 2.71 7.10
N GLN A 124 12.94 2.44 7.36
CA GLN A 124 13.67 1.34 6.72
C GLN A 124 13.09 -0.03 7.06
N GLU A 125 12.69 -0.26 8.31
CA GLU A 125 12.06 -1.51 8.75
C GLU A 125 10.69 -1.72 8.10
N LEU A 126 9.84 -0.68 8.08
CA LEU A 126 8.55 -0.70 7.37
C LEU A 126 8.70 -1.05 5.89
N LEU A 127 9.74 -0.52 5.27
CA LEU A 127 10.03 -0.80 3.87
C LEU A 127 10.65 -2.19 3.66
N GLY A 128 11.07 -2.90 4.70
CA GLY A 128 11.65 -4.23 4.59
C GLY A 128 13.02 -4.20 3.92
N HIS A 129 13.91 -3.32 4.38
CA HIS A 129 15.32 -3.32 3.99
C HIS A 129 16.05 -4.44 4.73
N ALA A 130 16.60 -5.40 4.00
CA ALA A 130 17.10 -6.68 4.51
C ALA A 130 18.38 -6.62 5.36
N ASN A 131 19.01 -5.45 5.51
CA ASN A 131 20.35 -5.33 6.11
C ASN A 131 20.37 -4.80 7.56
N ILE A 132 19.23 -4.71 8.23
CA ILE A 132 19.21 -4.32 9.63
C ILE A 132 18.95 -5.56 10.47
N SER A 133 20.02 -6.04 11.10
CA SER A 133 20.02 -7.21 11.99
C SER A 133 19.43 -6.84 13.36
N THR A 134 18.16 -6.55 13.43
CA THR A 134 17.44 -6.55 14.72
C THR A 134 15.96 -6.69 14.44
N THR A 135 15.40 -7.82 14.78
CA THR A 135 13.96 -8.06 14.80
C THR A 135 13.37 -7.31 16.00
N GLN A 136 13.16 -6.02 15.87
CA GLN A 136 12.21 -5.35 16.76
C GLN A 136 10.82 -5.69 16.24
N VAL A 137 10.08 -6.44 17.03
CA VAL A 137 8.66 -6.70 16.82
C VAL A 137 7.97 -5.38 17.10
N TYR A 138 7.55 -4.66 16.03
CA TYR A 138 6.64 -3.52 16.21
C TYR A 138 5.34 -4.03 16.83
N THR A 139 4.96 -3.42 17.94
CA THR A 139 3.68 -3.70 18.56
C THR A 139 2.56 -3.07 17.73
N HIS A 140 1.35 -3.55 17.89
CA HIS A 140 0.14 -2.96 17.28
C HIS A 140 0.02 -1.44 17.53
N LEU A 141 0.49 -0.97 18.67
CA LEU A 141 0.52 0.45 19.04
C LEU A 141 1.48 1.28 18.18
N ASP A 142 2.63 0.71 17.80
CA ASP A 142 3.62 1.39 16.94
C ASP A 142 3.08 1.56 15.52
N PHE A 143 2.38 0.56 14.99
CA PHE A 143 1.73 0.67 13.67
C PHE A 143 0.60 1.70 13.64
N GLN A 144 -0.20 1.78 14.70
CA GLN A 144 -1.24 2.82 14.81
C GLN A 144 -0.64 4.22 14.96
N HIS A 145 0.48 4.34 15.64
CA HIS A 145 1.20 5.61 15.76
C HIS A 145 1.73 6.06 14.39
N LEU A 146 2.40 5.19 13.66
CA LEU A 146 2.90 5.46 12.31
C LEU A 146 1.77 5.78 11.33
N ALA A 147 0.64 5.07 11.40
CA ALA A 147 -0.53 5.36 10.59
C ALA A 147 -1.12 6.75 10.89
N ARG A 148 -1.11 7.18 12.16
CA ARG A 148 -1.56 8.53 12.56
C ARG A 148 -0.61 9.62 12.05
N ILE A 149 0.70 9.43 12.18
CA ILE A 149 1.71 10.34 11.63
C ILE A 149 1.52 10.47 10.11
N TYR A 150 1.38 9.35 9.42
CA TYR A 150 1.14 9.32 7.99
C TYR A 150 -0.15 10.07 7.62
N ASP A 151 -1.28 9.73 8.27
CA ASP A 151 -2.57 10.38 8.02
C ASP A 151 -2.52 11.91 8.29
N ALA A 152 -1.72 12.36 9.26
CA ALA A 152 -1.55 13.78 9.55
C ALA A 152 -0.69 14.52 8.52
N SER A 153 0.30 13.84 7.94
CA SER A 153 1.30 14.40 7.03
C SER A 153 0.88 14.31 5.57
N HIS A 154 -0.04 13.39 5.26
CA HIS A 154 -0.43 13.10 3.89
C HIS A 154 -1.09 14.32 3.22
N PRO A 155 -0.61 14.79 2.04
CA PRO A 155 -1.16 15.98 1.37
C PRO A 155 -2.67 15.92 1.11
N ARG A 156 -3.22 14.72 0.88
CA ARG A 156 -4.67 14.50 0.70
C ARG A 156 -5.45 14.40 2.01
N ALA A 157 -4.80 14.13 3.15
CA ALA A 157 -5.49 14.12 4.44
C ALA A 157 -5.97 15.53 4.85
N LYS A 158 -5.27 16.56 4.35
CA LYS A 158 -5.58 17.97 4.60
C LYS A 158 -6.61 18.58 3.63
N ARG A 159 -6.98 17.88 2.57
CA ARG A 159 -7.95 18.39 1.60
C ARG A 159 -9.36 18.26 2.19
N LYS A 160 -9.93 19.37 2.67
CA LYS A 160 -11.37 19.46 2.94
C LYS A 160 -12.11 19.13 1.63
N ARG A 161 -13.08 18.22 1.70
CA ARG A 161 -14.03 18.04 0.60
C ARG A 161 -14.77 19.37 0.40
N PRO A 162 -15.00 19.79 -0.86
CA PRO A 162 -15.96 20.84 -1.13
C PRO A 162 -17.34 20.44 -0.71
#